data_10a4361409dbd1b56498567a0b3461fc
#
_entry.id   10a4361409dbd1b56498567a0b3461fc
#
_cell.length_a   1.000
_cell.length_b   1.000
_cell.length_c   1.000
_cell.angle_alpha   90.00
_cell.angle_beta   90.00
_cell.angle_gamma   90.00
#
_symmetry.space_group_name_H-M   'P 1'
#
loop_
_entity.id
_entity.type
_entity.pdbx_description
1 polymer ?
#
loop_
_entity_poly.entity_id
_entity_poly.type
_entity_poly.pdbx_seq_one_letter_code
_entity_poly.pdbx_strand_id
1 'polypeptide(L)'
;MFRVLRDIDSYFVRELFKRNFHTSEEVYFKKAWKERTREHSFGLWNDDMLIGITIVCDTKLEYICIEPSEQGNGWGSKLLQYLLSVCPTLYLHPADDIELCKWYERQGFQLSNEIRYPLYMKRCYVHHTYPTRSKRKLL
;
A
#
# COMPACT_ATOMS: atom_id res chain seq x y z
N MET A 1 15.54 7.25 -2.54
CA MET A 1 15.32 6.94 -3.97
C MET A 1 14.22 5.90 -4.12
N PHE A 2 13.27 6.17 -4.98
CA PHE A 2 12.18 5.22 -5.29
C PHE A 2 12.52 4.45 -6.55
N ARG A 3 12.39 3.14 -6.51
CA ARG A 3 12.51 2.34 -7.73
C ARG A 3 11.65 1.08 -7.64
N VAL A 4 11.30 0.56 -8.80
CA VAL A 4 10.50 -0.68 -8.92
C VAL A 4 11.25 -1.83 -8.24
N LEU A 5 10.50 -2.63 -7.48
CA LEU A 5 11.04 -3.83 -6.84
C LEU A 5 11.24 -4.93 -7.87
N ARG A 6 12.42 -5.52 -7.87
CA ARG A 6 12.80 -6.61 -8.75
C ARG A 6 12.80 -7.93 -7.98
N ASP A 7 12.77 -9.04 -8.69
CA ASP A 7 12.82 -10.35 -8.05
C ASP A 7 14.10 -10.54 -7.23
N ILE A 8 15.20 -9.96 -7.67
CA ILE A 8 16.47 -10.01 -6.93
C ILE A 8 16.39 -9.31 -5.57
N ASP A 9 15.43 -8.43 -5.39
CA ASP A 9 15.25 -7.70 -4.12
C ASP A 9 14.48 -8.53 -3.08
N SER A 10 14.00 -9.71 -3.44
CA SER A 10 13.06 -10.48 -2.61
C SER A 10 13.55 -10.75 -1.19
N TYR A 11 14.84 -10.99 -1.01
CA TYR A 11 15.39 -11.21 0.33
C TYR A 11 15.17 -9.99 1.23
N PHE A 12 15.54 -8.81 0.75
CA PHE A 12 15.40 -7.57 1.51
C PHE A 12 13.94 -7.21 1.76
N VAL A 13 13.10 -7.45 0.78
CA VAL A 13 11.66 -7.21 0.89
C VAL A 13 11.05 -8.10 1.98
N ARG A 14 11.39 -9.38 1.98
CA ARG A 14 10.87 -10.33 2.97
C ARG A 14 11.35 -9.99 4.38
N GLU A 15 12.61 -9.60 4.52
CA GLU A 15 13.15 -9.21 5.83
C GLU A 15 12.46 -7.95 6.35
N LEU A 16 12.21 -6.97 5.48
CA LEU A 16 11.47 -5.77 5.87
C LEU A 16 10.03 -6.12 6.26
N PHE A 17 9.38 -7.00 5.50
CA PHE A 17 8.04 -7.47 5.81
C PHE A 17 7.99 -8.10 7.20
N LYS A 18 8.92 -9.00 7.50
CA LYS A 18 8.95 -9.70 8.78
C LYS A 18 9.07 -8.78 9.97
N ARG A 19 9.73 -7.65 9.82
CA ARG A 19 9.87 -6.67 10.90
C ARG A 19 8.60 -5.85 11.14
N ASN A 20 7.65 -5.89 10.21
CA ASN A 20 6.45 -5.06 10.27
C ASN A 20 5.17 -5.84 10.49
N PHE A 21 5.12 -7.11 10.12
CA PHE A 21 3.88 -7.88 10.12
C PHE A 21 4.04 -9.21 10.86
N HIS A 22 2.91 -9.70 11.36
CA HIS A 22 2.88 -10.99 12.04
C HIS A 22 3.16 -12.13 11.06
N THR A 23 3.74 -13.21 11.55
CA THR A 23 4.08 -14.39 10.72
C THR A 23 2.85 -14.99 10.03
N SER A 24 1.66 -14.84 10.61
CA SER A 24 0.42 -15.31 9.99
C SER A 24 0.13 -14.65 8.63
N GLU A 25 0.72 -13.47 8.37
CA GLU A 25 0.55 -12.77 7.10
C GLU A 25 1.49 -13.28 6.00
N GLU A 26 2.46 -14.11 6.34
CA GLU A 26 3.52 -14.50 5.40
C GLU A 26 2.99 -15.20 4.14
N VAL A 27 2.00 -16.05 4.29
CA VAL A 27 1.39 -16.77 3.15
C VAL A 27 0.75 -15.79 2.17
N TYR A 28 0.03 -14.80 2.71
CA TYR A 28 -0.64 -13.79 1.89
C TYR A 28 0.38 -12.86 1.24
N PHE A 29 1.45 -12.53 1.96
CA PHE A 29 2.50 -11.69 1.41
C PHE A 29 3.22 -12.39 0.25
N LYS A 30 3.55 -13.66 0.38
CA LYS A 30 4.19 -14.41 -0.70
C LYS A 30 3.35 -14.42 -1.96
N LYS A 31 2.04 -14.58 -1.81
CA LYS A 31 1.12 -14.53 -2.93
C LYS A 31 1.10 -13.14 -3.57
N ALA A 32 0.98 -12.10 -2.76
CA ALA A 32 0.98 -10.72 -3.25
C ALA A 32 2.28 -10.38 -3.96
N TRP A 33 3.42 -10.80 -3.41
CA TRP A 33 4.71 -10.61 -4.03
C TRP A 33 4.78 -11.25 -5.42
N LYS A 34 4.33 -12.49 -5.53
CA LYS A 34 4.32 -13.23 -6.78
C LYS A 34 3.41 -12.58 -7.82
N GLU A 35 2.25 -12.09 -7.39
CA GLU A 35 1.22 -11.55 -8.26
C GLU A 35 1.31 -10.03 -8.44
N ARG A 36 2.32 -9.39 -7.86
CA ARG A 36 2.40 -7.93 -7.86
C ARG A 36 2.42 -7.35 -9.26
N THR A 37 1.81 -6.18 -9.37
CA THR A 37 1.93 -5.33 -10.56
C THR A 37 3.29 -4.64 -10.48
N ARG A 38 4.21 -5.04 -11.33
CA ARG A 38 5.62 -4.67 -11.19
C ARG A 38 5.87 -3.18 -11.28
N GLU A 39 5.22 -2.52 -12.22
CA GLU A 39 5.40 -1.09 -12.43
C GLU A 39 4.82 -0.21 -11.31
N HIS A 40 4.07 -0.79 -10.39
CA HIS A 40 3.47 -0.06 -9.26
C HIS A 40 3.95 -0.56 -7.90
N SER A 41 4.86 -1.52 -7.87
CA SER A 41 5.39 -2.05 -6.62
C SER A 41 6.81 -1.53 -6.43
N PHE A 42 6.93 -0.57 -5.51
CA PHE A 42 8.16 0.21 -5.35
C PHE A 42 8.86 -0.06 -4.03
N GLY A 43 10.17 0.10 -4.09
CA GLY A 43 10.99 0.20 -2.89
C GLY A 43 11.48 1.61 -2.70
N LEU A 44 11.62 2.02 -1.45
CA LEU A 44 12.30 3.24 -1.06
C LEU A 44 13.66 2.85 -0.50
N TRP A 45 14.70 3.35 -1.12
CA TRP A 45 16.09 3.00 -0.78
C TRP A 45 16.83 4.20 -0.25
N ASN A 46 17.61 3.99 0.78
CA ASN A 46 18.59 4.94 1.28
C ASN A 46 19.95 4.28 1.10
N ASP A 47 20.72 4.73 0.11
CA ASP A 47 21.89 4.04 -0.37
C ASP A 47 21.54 2.59 -0.72
N ASP A 48 22.16 1.60 -0.09
CA ASP A 48 21.89 0.19 -0.37
C ASP A 48 20.86 -0.43 0.56
N MET A 49 20.27 0.38 1.43
CA MET A 49 19.31 -0.12 2.41
C MET A 49 17.88 0.11 1.96
N LEU A 50 17.10 -0.97 1.93
CA LEU A 50 15.67 -0.89 1.65
C LEU A 50 14.95 -0.45 2.92
N ILE A 51 14.30 0.71 2.89
CA ILE A 51 13.62 1.27 4.06
C ILE A 51 12.10 1.33 3.92
N GLY A 52 11.56 1.05 2.75
CA GLY A 52 10.12 1.03 2.56
C GLY A 52 9.72 0.28 1.31
N ILE A 53 8.50 -0.26 1.32
CA ILE A 53 7.96 -0.96 0.15
C ILE A 53 6.48 -0.66 -0.04
N THR A 54 6.04 -0.73 -1.30
CA THR A 54 4.63 -0.88 -1.65
C THR A 54 4.49 -2.14 -2.49
N ILE A 55 3.47 -2.93 -2.21
CA ILE A 55 3.10 -4.07 -3.06
C ILE A 55 1.69 -3.83 -3.55
N VAL A 56 1.55 -3.69 -4.85
CA VAL A 56 0.28 -3.41 -5.52
C VAL A 56 -0.05 -4.58 -6.45
N CYS A 57 -1.29 -5.04 -6.39
CA CYS A 57 -1.82 -6.04 -7.31
C CYS A 57 -2.99 -5.40 -8.05
N ASP A 58 -2.84 -5.19 -9.34
CA ASP A 58 -3.76 -4.39 -10.18
C ASP A 58 -3.88 -2.98 -9.62
N THR A 59 -5.00 -2.63 -9.01
CA THR A 59 -5.22 -1.32 -8.39
C THR A 59 -5.38 -1.41 -6.88
N LYS A 60 -5.10 -2.58 -6.30
CA LYS A 60 -5.18 -2.77 -4.85
C LYS A 60 -3.80 -2.63 -4.22
N LEU A 61 -3.70 -1.73 -3.26
CA LEU A 61 -2.52 -1.65 -2.40
C LEU A 61 -2.61 -2.76 -1.37
N GLU A 62 -1.82 -3.82 -1.57
CA GLU A 62 -1.82 -4.97 -0.68
C GLU A 62 -0.98 -4.72 0.57
N TYR A 63 0.20 -4.12 0.41
CA TYR A 63 1.10 -3.84 1.53
C TYR A 63 1.85 -2.54 1.31
N ILE A 64 1.98 -1.79 2.39
CA ILE A 64 2.89 -0.66 2.49
C ILE A 64 3.52 -0.72 3.88
N CYS A 65 4.82 -0.61 3.95
CA CYS A 65 5.49 -0.55 5.25
C CYS A 65 6.83 0.17 5.15
N ILE A 66 7.27 0.66 6.29
CA ILE A 66 8.54 1.38 6.44
C ILE A 66 9.34 0.67 7.52
N GLU A 67 10.65 0.59 7.34
CA GLU A 67 11.57 0.07 8.35
C GLU A 67 11.23 0.67 9.71
N PRO A 68 11.05 -0.14 10.77
CA PRO A 68 10.64 0.37 12.07
C PRO A 68 11.52 1.52 12.59
N SER A 69 12.84 1.44 12.39
CA SER A 69 13.74 2.50 12.84
C SER A 69 13.60 3.81 12.06
N GLU A 70 12.93 3.78 10.92
CA GLU A 70 12.73 4.94 10.05
C GLU A 70 11.29 5.49 10.11
N GLN A 71 10.45 4.88 10.90
CA GLN A 71 9.06 5.35 11.05
C GLN A 71 9.02 6.67 11.82
N GLY A 72 7.96 7.45 11.56
CA GLY A 72 7.80 8.75 12.20
C GLY A 72 8.54 9.89 11.51
N ASN A 73 9.21 9.63 10.41
CA ASN A 73 9.98 10.63 9.66
C ASN A 73 9.30 11.09 8.37
N GLY A 74 8.05 10.67 8.14
CA GLY A 74 7.30 11.06 6.95
C GLY A 74 7.57 10.23 5.70
N TRP A 75 8.37 9.16 5.81
CA TRP A 75 8.69 8.33 4.66
C TRP A 75 7.48 7.59 4.10
N GLY A 76 6.56 7.15 4.98
CA GLY A 76 5.34 6.48 4.55
C GLY A 76 4.50 7.36 3.65
N SER A 77 4.33 8.63 4.03
CA SER A 77 3.60 9.60 3.22
C SER A 77 4.28 9.85 1.88
N LYS A 78 5.60 10.00 1.90
CA LYS A 78 6.36 10.23 0.66
C LYS A 78 6.25 9.04 -0.29
N LEU A 79 6.35 7.82 0.24
CA LEU A 79 6.24 6.61 -0.56
C LEU A 79 4.84 6.47 -1.14
N LEU A 80 3.81 6.70 -0.34
CA LEU A 80 2.44 6.60 -0.81
C LEU A 80 2.12 7.68 -1.85
N GLN A 81 2.57 8.91 -1.64
CA GLN A 81 2.35 9.98 -2.61
C GLN A 81 3.10 9.72 -3.92
N TYR A 82 4.29 9.14 -3.85
CA TYR A 82 4.99 8.72 -5.06
C TYR A 82 4.17 7.66 -5.82
N LEU A 83 3.68 6.65 -5.12
CA LEU A 83 2.83 5.62 -5.72
C LEU A 83 1.60 6.24 -6.37
N LEU A 84 0.91 7.15 -5.69
CA LEU A 84 -0.28 7.80 -6.21
C LEU A 84 0.00 8.65 -7.45
N SER A 85 1.22 9.15 -7.60
CA SER A 85 1.60 9.91 -8.79
C SER A 85 1.66 9.04 -10.05
N VAL A 86 1.89 7.74 -9.90
CA VAL A 86 1.98 6.80 -11.03
C VAL A 86 0.78 5.85 -11.10
N CYS A 87 0.07 5.68 -10.01
CA CYS A 87 -1.12 4.84 -9.92
C CYS A 87 -2.20 5.61 -9.17
N PRO A 88 -2.86 6.57 -9.83
CA PRO A 88 -3.77 7.50 -9.16
C PRO A 88 -5.07 6.88 -8.66
N THR A 89 -5.43 5.72 -9.18
CA THR A 89 -6.64 5.02 -8.75
C THR A 89 -6.24 3.77 -7.99
N LEU A 90 -6.26 3.88 -6.67
CA LEU A 90 -5.93 2.78 -5.78
C LEU A 90 -7.08 2.52 -4.82
N TYR A 91 -7.22 1.28 -4.40
CA TYR A 91 -8.06 0.94 -3.26
C TYR A 91 -7.29 0.07 -2.28
N LEU A 92 -7.76 0.01 -1.05
CA LEU A 92 -7.12 -0.79 -0.03
C LEU A 92 -8.11 -1.15 1.07
N HIS A 93 -7.73 -2.14 1.86
CA HIS A 93 -8.46 -2.55 3.05
C HIS A 93 -7.52 -2.38 4.24
N PRO A 94 -7.60 -1.24 4.95
CA PRO A 94 -6.72 -1.03 6.08
C PRO A 94 -7.08 -1.98 7.22
N ALA A 95 -6.11 -2.25 8.07
CA ALA A 95 -6.38 -2.95 9.31
C ALA A 95 -7.41 -2.16 10.13
N ASP A 96 -8.09 -2.84 11.03
CA ASP A 96 -9.11 -2.21 11.89
C ASP A 96 -8.43 -1.38 12.98
N ASP A 97 -7.93 -0.22 12.57
CA ASP A 97 -7.14 0.70 13.37
C ASP A 97 -7.55 2.12 12.97
N ILE A 98 -8.16 2.84 13.90
CA ILE A 98 -8.69 4.17 13.64
C ILE A 98 -7.58 5.14 13.20
N GLU A 99 -6.43 5.09 13.85
CA GLU A 99 -5.33 6.00 13.51
C GLU A 99 -4.79 5.73 12.11
N LEU A 100 -4.71 4.47 11.74
CA LEU A 100 -4.28 4.08 10.39
C LEU A 100 -5.30 4.55 9.35
N CYS A 101 -6.59 4.37 9.61
CA CYS A 101 -7.63 4.86 8.71
C CYS A 101 -7.57 6.37 8.53
N LYS A 102 -7.36 7.11 9.63
CA LYS A 102 -7.19 8.57 9.58
C LYS A 102 -5.97 8.96 8.76
N TRP A 103 -4.89 8.19 8.88
CA TRP A 103 -3.69 8.44 8.09
C TRP A 103 -4.00 8.32 6.59
N TYR A 104 -4.72 7.27 6.19
CA TYR A 104 -5.11 7.11 4.79
C TYR A 104 -6.02 8.24 4.33
N GLU A 105 -6.95 8.69 5.18
CA GLU A 105 -7.83 9.82 4.86
C GLU A 105 -7.02 11.09 4.62
N ARG A 106 -5.99 11.34 5.44
CA ARG A 106 -5.09 12.48 5.24
C ARG A 106 -4.30 12.38 3.94
N GLN A 107 -4.09 11.17 3.44
CA GLN A 107 -3.42 10.97 2.14
C GLN A 107 -4.37 11.14 0.96
N GLY A 108 -5.64 11.37 1.20
CA GLY A 108 -6.63 11.59 0.14
C GLY A 108 -7.55 10.42 -0.14
N PHE A 109 -7.47 9.36 0.67
CA PHE A 109 -8.37 8.22 0.51
C PHE A 109 -9.72 8.52 1.14
N GLN A 110 -10.76 7.93 0.57
CA GLN A 110 -12.13 8.05 1.06
C GLN A 110 -12.74 6.68 1.26
N LEU A 111 -13.54 6.55 2.31
CA LEU A 111 -14.30 5.32 2.54
C LEU A 111 -15.27 5.10 1.39
N SER A 112 -15.27 3.89 0.82
CA SER A 112 -16.11 3.54 -0.31
C SER A 112 -17.16 2.52 0.09
N ASN A 113 -18.40 2.76 -0.37
CA ASN A 113 -19.49 1.81 -0.21
C ASN A 113 -19.73 1.01 -1.49
N GLU A 114 -18.95 1.25 -2.53
CA GLU A 114 -19.16 0.60 -3.82
C GLU A 114 -18.72 -0.85 -3.84
N ILE A 115 -17.62 -1.14 -3.18
CA ILE A 115 -17.07 -2.48 -3.15
C ILE A 115 -17.73 -3.22 -2.00
N ARG A 116 -18.47 -4.28 -2.33
CA ARG A 116 -19.18 -5.08 -1.36
C ARG A 116 -18.37 -6.30 -1.00
N TYR A 117 -18.29 -6.57 0.29
CA TYR A 117 -17.56 -7.71 0.82
C TYR A 117 -18.49 -8.57 1.66
N PRO A 118 -18.08 -9.82 1.92
CA PRO A 118 -18.84 -10.67 2.84
C PRO A 118 -18.96 -10.07 4.25
N LEU A 119 -19.74 -10.70 5.10
CA LEU A 119 -20.15 -10.15 6.39
C LEU A 119 -19.04 -9.84 7.38
N TYR A 120 -17.88 -10.46 7.25
CA TYR A 120 -16.72 -10.15 8.10
C TYR A 120 -15.95 -8.92 7.60
N MET A 121 -16.57 -8.11 6.92
CA MET A 121 -16.13 -7.04 6.07
C MET A 121 -15.06 -6.14 6.58
N LYS A 122 -14.08 -5.96 5.74
CA LYS A 122 -13.08 -4.92 5.90
C LYS A 122 -13.56 -3.65 5.22
N ARG A 123 -13.23 -2.49 5.80
CA ARG A 123 -13.50 -1.23 5.16
C ARG A 123 -12.70 -1.13 3.89
N CYS A 124 -13.31 -0.58 2.84
CA CYS A 124 -12.62 -0.33 1.58
C CYS A 124 -12.38 1.17 1.44
N TYR A 125 -11.13 1.55 1.25
CA TYR A 125 -10.75 2.94 0.99
C TYR A 125 -10.27 3.06 -0.43
N VAL A 126 -10.69 4.13 -1.10
CA VAL A 126 -10.35 4.37 -2.50
C VAL A 126 -9.73 5.75 -2.66
N HIS A 127 -8.85 5.87 -3.65
CA HIS A 127 -8.27 7.13 -4.07
C HIS A 127 -8.45 7.25 -5.59
N HIS A 128 -8.92 8.42 -6.03
CA HIS A 128 -9.13 8.71 -7.44
C HIS A 128 -8.52 10.06 -7.80
N THR A 129 -7.88 10.12 -8.97
CA THR A 129 -7.37 11.37 -9.52
C THR A 129 -8.50 12.29 -9.92
N TYR A 130 -9.64 11.72 -10.31
CA TYR A 130 -10.81 12.47 -10.78
C TYR A 130 -11.98 12.25 -9.84
N PRO A 131 -11.95 12.79 -8.63
CA PRO A 131 -12.95 12.49 -7.63
C PRO A 131 -14.38 12.87 -8.05
N THR A 132 -14.54 14.01 -8.69
CA THR A 132 -15.87 14.50 -9.11
C THR A 132 -16.54 13.55 -10.08
N ARG A 133 -15.80 13.10 -11.08
CA ARG A 133 -16.33 12.19 -12.09
C ARG A 133 -16.65 10.83 -11.51
N SER A 134 -15.76 10.32 -10.67
CA SER A 134 -15.98 9.03 -10.02
C SER A 134 -17.20 9.09 -9.12
N LYS A 135 -17.34 10.15 -8.33
CA LYS A 135 -18.48 10.33 -7.44
C LYS A 135 -19.81 10.33 -8.19
N ARG A 136 -19.85 10.99 -9.34
CA ARG A 136 -21.07 11.00 -10.14
C ARG A 136 -21.47 9.63 -10.63
N LYS A 137 -20.52 8.78 -10.92
CA LYS A 137 -20.81 7.41 -11.33
C LYS A 137 -21.30 6.56 -10.18
N LEU A 138 -20.92 6.91 -8.98
CA LEU A 138 -21.32 6.19 -7.78
C LEU A 138 -22.75 6.49 -7.38
N LEU A 139 -23.22 7.60 -7.80
CA LEU A 139 -24.58 8.05 -7.49
C LEU A 139 -25.56 7.53 -8.53
#